data_c3a6274624a3f1c83b84d8d37c86992a
#
_entry.id   c3a6274624a3f1c83b84d8d37c86992a
#
_cell.length_a   1.000
_cell.length_b   1.000
_cell.length_c   1.000
_cell.angle_alpha   90.00
_cell.angle_beta   90.00
_cell.angle_gamma   90.00
#
_symmetry.space_group_name_H-M   'P 1'
#
loop_
_entity.id
_entity.type
_entity.pdbx_description
1 polymer ?
#
loop_
_entity_poly.entity_id
_entity_poly.type
_entity_poly.pdbx_seq_one_letter_code
_entity_poly.pdbx_strand_id
1 'polypeptide(L)'
;MAAEDGAVTIYSGSAITDAKKNPYSLKVGLAQMLRGGAIFEVTTADQAKLAEDAGACSVIVSDPPRAQGISRMSDPALVKDIKRAVSIPVMAQSRVGHFVEAQVLEAIGVDYIDESEYLAIADEDHFINKHNFQTPFVCGAQTLGDALRRVREGAAIVRTQGDLSGSGNVAMAVKNVRSVMGQIRLLNNMDDDEVFAFSKEIQAPYDLVAQTKQMGRLPVVQFASGGIVTPADAALMMQLGCDGVFVGSDVFNCSDPYKRVRGIAEAVRNYNDPHVLVETSSGLSGLMAGLDLGEDRIEHFGRGHGGV
;
A
#
# COMPACT_ATOMS: atom_id res chain seq x y z
N MET A 1 -28.28 -17.02 -15.44
CA MET A 1 -26.86 -17.36 -15.73
C MET A 1 -26.04 -16.61 -14.71
N ALA A 2 -25.56 -17.32 -13.70
CA ALA A 2 -24.72 -16.73 -12.66
C ALA A 2 -23.33 -16.47 -13.25
N ALA A 3 -22.80 -15.24 -13.02
CA ALA A 3 -21.43 -14.90 -13.35
C ALA A 3 -20.51 -15.81 -12.50
N GLU A 4 -19.70 -16.63 -13.16
CA GLU A 4 -18.64 -17.36 -12.50
C GLU A 4 -17.62 -16.34 -11.98
N ASP A 5 -17.56 -16.20 -10.67
CA ASP A 5 -16.50 -15.46 -10.00
C ASP A 5 -15.17 -16.09 -10.39
N GLY A 6 -14.35 -15.32 -11.11
CA GLY A 6 -13.02 -15.71 -11.54
C GLY A 6 -12.13 -16.04 -10.34
N ALA A 7 -12.09 -17.27 -9.93
CA ALA A 7 -11.18 -17.77 -8.93
C ALA A 7 -9.75 -17.65 -9.45
N VAL A 8 -8.97 -16.78 -8.83
CA VAL A 8 -7.57 -16.56 -9.16
C VAL A 8 -6.76 -17.80 -8.77
N THR A 9 -6.43 -18.64 -9.74
CA THR A 9 -5.58 -19.81 -9.53
C THR A 9 -4.10 -19.37 -9.67
N ILE A 10 -3.47 -19.02 -8.57
CA ILE A 10 -2.06 -18.55 -8.56
C ILE A 10 -1.04 -19.70 -8.63
N TYR A 11 -1.50 -20.95 -8.50
CA TYR A 11 -0.64 -22.13 -8.55
C TYR A 11 -1.17 -23.16 -9.53
N SER A 12 -0.61 -23.20 -10.72
CA SER A 12 -0.77 -24.30 -11.67
C SER A 12 0.40 -25.28 -11.58
N GLY A 13 0.55 -25.98 -10.49
CA GLY A 13 1.66 -26.92 -10.33
C GLY A 13 1.32 -28.20 -9.57
N SER A 14 0.20 -28.24 -8.91
CA SER A 14 -0.41 -29.44 -8.32
C SER A 14 -1.88 -29.16 -8.19
N ALA A 15 -2.71 -30.10 -8.58
CA ALA A 15 -4.16 -30.02 -8.61
C ALA A 15 -4.74 -29.45 -7.31
N ILE A 16 -4.92 -28.13 -7.25
CA ILE A 16 -5.72 -27.48 -6.22
C ILE A 16 -7.14 -27.46 -6.78
N THR A 17 -7.83 -28.56 -6.58
CA THR A 17 -9.16 -28.80 -7.10
C THR A 17 -10.28 -28.08 -6.34
N ASP A 18 -9.95 -27.21 -5.39
CA ASP A 18 -10.97 -26.55 -4.59
C ASP A 18 -10.53 -25.13 -4.21
N ALA A 19 -10.94 -24.12 -5.01
CA ALA A 19 -10.69 -22.71 -4.74
C ALA A 19 -11.23 -22.26 -3.36
N LYS A 20 -12.23 -22.97 -2.82
CA LYS A 20 -12.78 -22.72 -1.47
C LYS A 20 -11.84 -23.14 -0.33
N LYS A 21 -10.79 -23.88 -0.61
CA LYS A 21 -9.84 -24.39 0.41
C LYS A 21 -8.44 -23.78 0.30
N ASN A 22 -8.20 -22.87 -0.65
CA ASN A 22 -6.89 -22.24 -0.76
C ASN A 22 -6.78 -21.10 0.25
N PRO A 23 -5.94 -21.22 1.32
CA PRO A 23 -5.75 -20.17 2.32
C PRO A 23 -5.33 -18.83 1.70
N TYR A 24 -4.63 -18.86 0.56
CA TYR A 24 -4.18 -17.66 -0.13
C TYR A 24 -5.35 -16.91 -0.78
N SER A 25 -6.30 -17.60 -1.39
CA SER A 25 -7.49 -16.94 -1.98
C SER A 25 -8.34 -16.22 -0.92
N LEU A 26 -8.41 -16.77 0.30
CA LEU A 26 -9.06 -16.10 1.42
C LEU A 26 -8.34 -14.80 1.79
N LYS A 27 -7.01 -14.82 1.86
CA LYS A 27 -6.19 -13.62 2.16
C LYS A 27 -6.40 -12.54 1.11
N VAL A 28 -6.39 -12.90 -0.16
CA VAL A 28 -6.68 -11.98 -1.28
C VAL A 28 -8.11 -11.43 -1.18
N GLY A 29 -9.08 -12.27 -0.85
CA GLY A 29 -10.48 -11.86 -0.62
C GLY A 29 -10.61 -10.83 0.50
N LEU A 30 -9.93 -11.04 1.63
CA LEU A 30 -9.89 -10.08 2.74
C LEU A 30 -9.26 -8.75 2.30
N ALA A 31 -8.18 -8.80 1.53
CA ALA A 31 -7.52 -7.61 1.01
C ALA A 31 -8.43 -6.81 0.06
N GLN A 32 -9.25 -7.48 -0.75
CA GLN A 32 -10.20 -6.82 -1.65
C GLN A 32 -11.27 -6.00 -0.92
N MET A 33 -11.59 -6.33 0.34
CA MET A 33 -12.54 -5.56 1.14
C MET A 33 -12.04 -4.15 1.47
N LEU A 34 -10.74 -3.89 1.34
CA LEU A 34 -10.15 -2.57 1.59
C LEU A 34 -10.15 -1.66 0.35
N ARG A 35 -10.58 -2.16 -0.82
CA ARG A 35 -10.63 -1.36 -2.05
C ARG A 35 -11.49 -0.12 -1.90
N GLY A 36 -11.03 0.98 -2.49
CA GLY A 36 -11.71 2.27 -2.41
C GLY A 36 -11.51 2.96 -1.06
N GLY A 37 -10.56 2.48 -0.24
CA GLY A 37 -10.31 2.99 1.09
C GLY A 37 -8.97 3.69 1.25
N ALA A 38 -8.87 4.48 2.32
CA ALA A 38 -7.63 5.08 2.80
C ALA A 38 -7.21 4.39 4.11
N ILE A 39 -5.95 4.01 4.18
CA ILE A 39 -5.30 3.39 5.33
C ILE A 39 -4.40 4.46 5.96
N PHE A 40 -4.58 4.73 7.24
CA PHE A 40 -3.82 5.77 7.94
C PHE A 40 -2.81 5.16 8.89
N GLU A 41 -1.59 5.65 8.81
CA GLU A 41 -0.54 5.34 9.77
C GLU A 41 -0.79 6.07 11.08
N VAL A 42 -0.81 5.34 12.19
CA VAL A 42 -1.15 5.85 13.52
C VAL A 42 -0.09 5.46 14.54
N THR A 43 0.19 6.36 15.48
CA THR A 43 1.16 6.16 16.55
C THR A 43 0.52 6.08 17.93
N THR A 44 -0.80 6.35 18.05
CA THR A 44 -1.56 6.30 19.29
C THR A 44 -2.97 5.77 19.07
N ALA A 45 -3.61 5.29 20.15
CA ALA A 45 -4.98 4.85 20.11
C ALA A 45 -5.98 5.98 19.80
N ASP A 46 -5.68 7.22 20.20
CA ASP A 46 -6.54 8.38 19.92
C ASP A 46 -6.50 8.75 18.44
N GLN A 47 -5.31 8.68 17.78
CA GLN A 47 -5.20 8.84 16.33
C GLN A 47 -5.98 7.75 15.58
N ALA A 48 -5.93 6.50 16.06
CA ALA A 48 -6.66 5.40 15.46
C ALA A 48 -8.19 5.60 15.53
N LYS A 49 -8.71 6.04 16.67
CA LYS A 49 -10.13 6.39 16.81
C LYS A 49 -10.54 7.55 15.91
N LEU A 50 -9.72 8.60 15.86
CA LEU A 50 -9.96 9.73 14.99
C LEU A 50 -9.99 9.28 13.50
N ALA A 51 -9.08 8.41 13.10
CA ALA A 51 -9.03 7.89 11.74
C ALA A 51 -10.29 7.06 11.41
N GLU A 52 -10.73 6.18 12.33
CA GLU A 52 -11.97 5.41 12.19
C GLU A 52 -13.19 6.32 12.06
N ASP A 53 -13.35 7.28 12.96
CA ASP A 53 -14.47 8.25 12.96
C ASP A 53 -14.47 9.12 11.70
N ALA A 54 -13.31 9.42 11.15
CA ALA A 54 -13.14 10.16 9.92
C ALA A 54 -13.34 9.32 8.62
N GLY A 55 -13.50 8.00 8.76
CA GLY A 55 -13.83 7.10 7.66
C GLY A 55 -12.66 6.33 7.04
N ALA A 56 -11.58 6.12 7.77
CA ALA A 56 -10.52 5.18 7.40
C ALA A 56 -11.09 3.77 7.17
N CYS A 57 -10.55 3.04 6.19
CA CYS A 57 -10.91 1.62 5.99
C CYS A 57 -10.07 0.69 6.87
N SER A 58 -8.91 1.14 7.30
CA SER A 58 -7.97 0.42 8.17
C SER A 58 -6.97 1.41 8.75
N VAL A 59 -6.27 1.03 9.81
CA VAL A 59 -5.11 1.74 10.33
C VAL A 59 -3.88 0.85 10.32
N ILE A 60 -2.70 1.46 10.18
CA ILE A 60 -1.42 0.78 10.29
C ILE A 60 -0.62 1.38 11.44
N VAL A 61 -0.19 0.52 12.36
CA VAL A 61 0.55 0.94 13.55
C VAL A 61 2.01 1.17 13.20
N SER A 62 2.53 2.33 13.56
CA SER A 62 3.96 2.64 13.53
C SER A 62 4.40 3.27 14.85
N ASP A 63 5.69 3.16 15.15
CA ASP A 63 6.27 3.91 16.25
C ASP A 63 6.43 5.38 15.87
N PRO A 64 6.33 6.30 16.84
CA PRO A 64 6.67 7.69 16.59
C PRO A 64 8.10 7.81 16.04
N PRO A 65 8.35 8.75 15.10
CA PRO A 65 9.69 8.96 14.56
C PRO A 65 10.70 9.15 15.69
N ARG A 66 11.70 8.28 15.76
CA ARG A 66 12.79 8.39 16.74
C ARG A 66 13.92 9.20 16.12
N ALA A 67 14.42 10.18 16.86
CA ALA A 67 15.55 11.01 16.42
C ALA A 67 16.84 10.18 16.23
N GLN A 68 16.94 9.02 16.85
CA GLN A 68 18.11 8.11 16.78
C GLN A 68 17.66 6.66 16.95
N GLY A 69 18.27 5.76 16.18
CA GLY A 69 18.11 4.33 16.31
C GLY A 69 17.56 3.64 15.06
N ILE A 70 17.53 2.31 15.12
CA ILE A 70 17.02 1.45 14.06
C ILE A 70 15.51 1.35 14.19
N SER A 71 14.76 1.67 13.13
CA SER A 71 13.32 1.45 13.06
C SER A 71 13.02 -0.06 13.00
N ARG A 72 12.16 -0.52 13.89
CA ARG A 72 11.79 -1.93 14.06
C ARG A 72 10.27 -2.04 14.19
N MET A 73 9.78 -3.29 14.33
CA MET A 73 8.40 -3.58 14.70
C MET A 73 7.99 -2.75 15.94
N SER A 74 6.78 -2.19 15.90
CA SER A 74 6.20 -1.45 17.03
C SER A 74 6.03 -2.32 18.27
N ASP A 75 6.01 -1.68 19.44
CA ASP A 75 5.79 -2.37 20.72
C ASP A 75 4.46 -3.17 20.66
N PRO A 76 4.47 -4.47 20.96
CA PRO A 76 3.28 -5.30 21.07
C PRO A 76 2.18 -4.73 21.99
N ALA A 77 2.55 -3.98 23.02
CA ALA A 77 1.58 -3.32 23.89
C ALA A 77 0.81 -2.22 23.15
N LEU A 78 1.53 -1.36 22.38
CA LEU A 78 0.92 -0.32 21.57
C LEU A 78 -0.03 -0.93 20.51
N VAL A 79 0.41 -2.00 19.83
CA VAL A 79 -0.43 -2.68 18.82
C VAL A 79 -1.73 -3.20 19.45
N LYS A 80 -1.65 -3.81 20.65
CA LYS A 80 -2.82 -4.31 21.37
C LYS A 80 -3.75 -3.18 21.82
N ASP A 81 -3.20 -2.05 22.27
CA ASP A 81 -3.98 -0.90 22.74
C ASP A 81 -4.74 -0.26 21.57
N ILE A 82 -4.08 -0.08 20.43
CA ILE A 82 -4.74 0.40 19.20
C ILE A 82 -5.82 -0.59 18.75
N LYS A 83 -5.53 -1.88 18.74
CA LYS A 83 -6.49 -2.92 18.35
C LYS A 83 -7.74 -2.96 19.25
N ARG A 84 -7.61 -2.60 20.52
CA ARG A 84 -8.76 -2.49 21.44
C ARG A 84 -9.57 -1.21 21.23
N ALA A 85 -8.93 -0.18 20.67
CA ALA A 85 -9.53 1.13 20.54
C ALA A 85 -10.45 1.26 19.34
N VAL A 86 -10.25 0.46 18.27
CA VAL A 86 -10.97 0.57 17.00
C VAL A 86 -11.64 -0.73 16.60
N SER A 87 -12.67 -0.63 15.74
CA SER A 87 -13.37 -1.77 15.15
C SER A 87 -12.92 -2.07 13.72
N ILE A 88 -12.27 -1.12 13.06
CA ILE A 88 -11.69 -1.31 11.72
C ILE A 88 -10.43 -2.18 11.80
N PRO A 89 -10.05 -2.86 10.67
CA PRO A 89 -8.85 -3.68 10.62
C PRO A 89 -7.59 -2.92 11.04
N VAL A 90 -6.71 -3.60 11.78
CA VAL A 90 -5.43 -3.07 12.25
C VAL A 90 -4.29 -3.80 11.58
N MET A 91 -3.41 -3.04 10.93
CA MET A 91 -2.16 -3.51 10.35
C MET A 91 -0.99 -3.19 11.27
N ALA A 92 0.07 -3.97 11.22
CA ALA A 92 1.33 -3.65 11.88
C ALA A 92 2.53 -4.04 11.00
N GLN A 93 3.64 -3.34 11.20
CA GLN A 93 4.83 -3.47 10.37
C GLN A 93 5.83 -4.47 10.95
N SER A 94 6.37 -5.34 10.09
CA SER A 94 7.56 -6.17 10.35
C SER A 94 8.70 -5.75 9.43
N ARG A 95 9.93 -5.93 9.86
CA ARG A 95 11.11 -5.71 9.01
C ARG A 95 11.15 -6.71 7.86
N VAL A 96 11.68 -6.31 6.72
CA VAL A 96 11.91 -7.19 5.58
C VAL A 96 12.78 -8.38 6.01
N GLY A 97 12.33 -9.61 5.71
CA GLY A 97 13.00 -10.86 6.05
C GLY A 97 12.86 -11.31 7.51
N HIS A 98 12.27 -10.50 8.39
CA HIS A 98 12.21 -10.81 9.82
C HIS A 98 10.95 -11.62 10.19
N PHE A 99 10.93 -12.90 9.83
CA PHE A 99 9.76 -13.78 10.04
C PHE A 99 9.33 -13.91 11.52
N VAL A 100 10.24 -13.72 12.49
CA VAL A 100 9.89 -13.79 13.91
C VAL A 100 9.06 -12.58 14.33
N GLU A 101 9.35 -11.37 13.83
CA GLU A 101 8.47 -10.21 14.06
C GLU A 101 7.07 -10.49 13.50
N ALA A 102 6.97 -11.05 12.30
CA ALA A 102 5.68 -11.44 11.73
C ALA A 102 4.93 -12.48 12.59
N GLN A 103 5.64 -13.47 13.16
CA GLN A 103 5.05 -14.45 14.09
C GLN A 103 4.51 -13.76 15.36
N VAL A 104 5.23 -12.78 15.90
CA VAL A 104 4.77 -12.00 17.06
C VAL A 104 3.49 -11.24 16.71
N LEU A 105 3.45 -10.57 15.55
CA LEU A 105 2.29 -9.82 15.09
C LEU A 105 1.08 -10.72 14.83
N GLU A 106 1.28 -11.87 14.19
CA GLU A 106 0.22 -12.87 14.01
C GLU A 106 -0.32 -13.38 15.35
N ALA A 107 0.57 -13.65 16.34
CA ALA A 107 0.16 -14.07 17.68
C ALA A 107 -0.62 -13.00 18.45
N ILE A 108 -0.37 -11.70 18.19
CA ILE A 108 -1.18 -10.59 18.69
C ILE A 108 -2.57 -10.60 18.06
N GLY A 109 -2.69 -11.17 16.85
CA GLY A 109 -3.91 -11.24 16.07
C GLY A 109 -4.18 -9.98 15.26
N VAL A 110 -3.14 -9.32 14.71
CA VAL A 110 -3.34 -8.23 13.75
C VAL A 110 -4.06 -8.74 12.50
N ASP A 111 -4.78 -7.86 11.82
CA ASP A 111 -5.58 -8.25 10.67
C ASP A 111 -4.75 -8.33 9.39
N TYR A 112 -3.66 -7.55 9.29
CA TYR A 112 -2.67 -7.58 8.22
C TYR A 112 -1.27 -7.32 8.76
N ILE A 113 -0.25 -7.87 8.11
CA ILE A 113 1.17 -7.61 8.39
C ILE A 113 1.78 -6.91 7.19
N ASP A 114 2.38 -5.75 7.39
CA ASP A 114 3.16 -5.05 6.37
C ASP A 114 4.64 -5.43 6.51
N GLU A 115 5.16 -6.25 5.59
CA GLU A 115 6.60 -6.46 5.47
C GLU A 115 7.20 -5.21 4.83
N SER A 116 7.68 -4.31 5.70
CA SER A 116 7.89 -2.91 5.38
C SER A 116 9.34 -2.56 5.14
N GLU A 117 9.62 -2.01 3.99
CA GLU A 117 10.90 -1.40 3.61
C GLU A 117 11.18 -0.06 4.30
N TYR A 118 10.18 0.51 4.97
CA TYR A 118 10.36 1.74 5.78
C TYR A 118 11.02 1.46 7.14
N LEU A 119 11.05 0.20 7.56
CA LEU A 119 11.82 -0.26 8.70
C LEU A 119 13.24 -0.67 8.28
N ALA A 120 14.13 -0.87 9.26
CA ALA A 120 15.44 -1.42 8.98
C ALA A 120 15.33 -2.83 8.39
N ILE A 121 16.04 -3.08 7.29
CA ILE A 121 16.05 -4.39 6.65
C ILE A 121 16.76 -5.39 7.55
N ALA A 122 16.18 -6.57 7.78
CA ALA A 122 16.78 -7.64 8.57
C ALA A 122 17.52 -8.66 7.68
N ASP A 123 16.96 -8.91 6.47
CA ASP A 123 17.55 -9.81 5.48
C ASP A 123 17.23 -9.24 4.09
N GLU A 124 18.26 -8.90 3.31
CA GLU A 124 18.10 -8.33 1.98
C GLU A 124 17.79 -9.39 0.91
N ASP A 125 18.22 -10.62 1.14
CA ASP A 125 18.16 -11.71 0.17
C ASP A 125 16.89 -12.56 0.33
N HIS A 126 16.33 -12.63 1.55
CA HIS A 126 15.23 -13.53 1.88
C HIS A 126 14.03 -12.79 2.46
N PHE A 127 13.05 -12.53 1.62
CA PHE A 127 11.73 -12.06 2.08
C PHE A 127 10.99 -13.16 2.83
N ILE A 128 10.08 -12.76 3.71
CA ILE A 128 9.26 -13.68 4.50
C ILE A 128 8.43 -14.58 3.56
N ASN A 129 8.46 -15.90 3.78
CA ASN A 129 7.52 -16.80 3.12
C ASN A 129 6.12 -16.66 3.75
N LYS A 130 5.29 -15.86 3.11
CA LYS A 130 3.95 -15.46 3.58
C LYS A 130 2.93 -16.59 3.51
N HIS A 131 3.26 -17.69 2.82
CA HIS A 131 2.42 -18.90 2.79
C HIS A 131 2.39 -19.64 4.13
N ASN A 132 3.40 -19.41 4.99
CA ASN A 132 3.48 -20.01 6.32
C ASN A 132 2.57 -19.33 7.36
N PHE A 133 1.91 -18.23 7.01
CA PHE A 133 1.08 -17.43 7.91
C PHE A 133 -0.39 -17.52 7.51
N GLN A 134 -1.29 -17.34 8.48
CA GLN A 134 -2.73 -17.20 8.22
C GLN A 134 -3.09 -15.73 7.90
N THR A 135 -2.38 -14.80 8.53
CA THR A 135 -2.57 -13.35 8.34
C THR A 135 -2.14 -12.93 6.93
N PRO A 136 -2.95 -12.12 6.21
CA PRO A 136 -2.57 -11.56 4.92
C PRO A 136 -1.45 -10.52 5.06
N PHE A 137 -0.59 -10.46 4.03
CA PHE A 137 0.57 -9.56 3.99
C PHE A 137 0.40 -8.43 2.98
N VAL A 138 0.91 -7.27 3.37
CA VAL A 138 1.20 -6.11 2.52
C VAL A 138 2.69 -6.11 2.23
N CYS A 139 3.08 -5.80 1.00
CA CYS A 139 4.50 -5.66 0.63
C CYS A 139 4.71 -4.48 -0.31
N GLY A 140 5.82 -3.79 -0.14
CA GLY A 140 6.24 -2.73 -1.04
C GLY A 140 6.75 -3.24 -2.38
N ALA A 141 6.50 -2.46 -3.45
CA ALA A 141 7.05 -2.68 -4.78
C ALA A 141 7.25 -1.36 -5.52
N GLN A 142 8.27 -1.28 -6.36
CA GLN A 142 8.54 -0.11 -7.21
C GLN A 142 8.21 -0.39 -8.68
N THR A 143 8.32 -1.65 -9.10
CA THR A 143 8.13 -2.11 -10.48
C THR A 143 7.08 -3.21 -10.54
N LEU A 144 6.59 -3.52 -11.75
CA LEU A 144 5.70 -4.66 -11.97
C LEU A 144 6.39 -5.99 -11.63
N GLY A 145 7.67 -6.12 -11.94
CA GLY A 145 8.44 -7.32 -11.61
C GLY A 145 8.52 -7.56 -10.10
N ASP A 146 8.81 -6.50 -9.32
CA ASP A 146 8.81 -6.57 -7.85
C ASP A 146 7.43 -6.99 -7.33
N ALA A 147 6.38 -6.33 -7.79
CA ALA A 147 5.01 -6.61 -7.39
C ALA A 147 4.66 -8.09 -7.58
N LEU A 148 4.98 -8.65 -8.75
CA LEU A 148 4.67 -10.05 -9.06
C LEU A 148 5.53 -11.04 -8.26
N ARG A 149 6.77 -10.67 -7.93
CA ARG A 149 7.59 -11.48 -6.99
C ARG A 149 6.98 -11.49 -5.59
N ARG A 150 6.54 -10.32 -5.07
CA ARG A 150 5.85 -10.26 -3.77
C ARG A 150 4.56 -11.10 -3.76
N VAL A 151 3.79 -11.06 -4.86
CA VAL A 151 2.60 -11.92 -5.03
C VAL A 151 2.98 -13.41 -4.99
N ARG A 152 4.07 -13.80 -5.64
CA ARG A 152 4.57 -15.19 -5.59
C ARG A 152 4.94 -15.63 -4.18
N GLU A 153 5.48 -14.74 -3.37
CA GLU A 153 5.80 -15.00 -1.97
C GLU A 153 4.56 -15.06 -1.06
N GLY A 154 3.38 -14.70 -1.57
CA GLY A 154 2.11 -14.77 -0.87
C GLY A 154 1.57 -13.42 -0.37
N ALA A 155 2.06 -12.29 -0.88
CA ALA A 155 1.48 -10.98 -0.58
C ALA A 155 0.05 -10.88 -1.11
N ALA A 156 -0.88 -10.42 -0.28
CA ALA A 156 -2.28 -10.18 -0.63
C ALA A 156 -2.56 -8.71 -1.03
N ILE A 157 -1.66 -7.82 -0.66
CA ILE A 157 -1.68 -6.39 -1.02
C ILE A 157 -0.29 -6.01 -1.50
N VAL A 158 -0.22 -5.32 -2.64
CA VAL A 158 0.99 -4.65 -3.10
C VAL A 158 0.85 -3.16 -2.84
N ARG A 159 1.82 -2.59 -2.15
CA ARG A 159 1.92 -1.17 -1.91
C ARG A 159 2.98 -0.58 -2.83
N THR A 160 2.56 0.21 -3.83
CA THR A 160 3.52 0.91 -4.69
C THR A 160 4.22 1.99 -3.87
N GLN A 161 5.54 1.85 -3.74
CA GLN A 161 6.37 2.72 -2.92
C GLN A 161 6.46 4.14 -3.50
N GLY A 162 6.61 5.10 -2.61
CA GLY A 162 6.92 6.49 -2.91
C GLY A 162 8.03 6.99 -2.01
N ASP A 163 8.11 8.29 -1.84
CA ASP A 163 9.00 8.93 -0.87
C ASP A 163 8.53 8.66 0.57
N LEU A 164 9.35 9.01 1.55
CA LEU A 164 9.00 8.87 2.97
C LEU A 164 7.63 9.51 3.25
N SER A 165 6.86 8.86 4.11
CA SER A 165 5.60 9.41 4.59
C SER A 165 5.84 10.78 5.21
N GLY A 166 4.92 11.73 4.99
CA GLY A 166 5.03 13.09 5.51
C GLY A 166 5.87 14.07 4.67
N SER A 167 6.60 13.61 3.66
CA SER A 167 7.37 14.52 2.78
C SER A 167 6.49 15.48 1.97
N GLY A 168 5.21 15.17 1.78
CA GLY A 168 4.31 15.92 0.89
C GLY A 168 4.70 15.85 -0.59
N ASN A 169 5.69 15.03 -0.94
CA ASN A 169 6.18 14.87 -2.30
C ASN A 169 5.67 13.56 -2.91
N VAL A 170 4.65 13.66 -3.75
CA VAL A 170 4.05 12.50 -4.44
C VAL A 170 4.78 12.11 -5.73
N ALA A 171 5.81 12.83 -6.16
CA ALA A 171 6.41 12.64 -7.48
C ALA A 171 6.93 11.21 -7.70
N MET A 172 7.59 10.62 -6.68
CA MET A 172 8.09 9.25 -6.76
C MET A 172 6.95 8.23 -6.78
N ALA A 173 5.93 8.41 -5.93
CA ALA A 173 4.75 7.56 -5.92
C ALA A 173 4.03 7.57 -7.28
N VAL A 174 3.81 8.76 -7.86
CA VAL A 174 3.24 8.93 -9.20
C VAL A 174 4.08 8.22 -10.25
N LYS A 175 5.41 8.40 -10.23
CA LYS A 175 6.33 7.75 -11.17
C LYS A 175 6.21 6.23 -11.11
N ASN A 176 6.24 5.65 -9.92
CA ASN A 176 6.21 4.20 -9.73
C ASN A 176 4.82 3.62 -10.07
N VAL A 177 3.73 4.27 -9.67
CA VAL A 177 2.37 3.88 -10.08
C VAL A 177 2.22 3.91 -11.59
N ARG A 178 2.65 4.99 -12.26
CA ARG A 178 2.61 5.11 -13.72
C ARG A 178 3.48 4.04 -14.41
N SER A 179 4.63 3.69 -13.84
CA SER A 179 5.49 2.62 -14.36
C SER A 179 4.77 1.27 -14.33
N VAL A 180 4.24 0.88 -13.18
CA VAL A 180 3.50 -0.38 -13.02
C VAL A 180 2.28 -0.43 -13.95
N MET A 181 1.45 0.60 -13.93
CA MET A 181 0.23 0.67 -14.78
C MET A 181 0.58 0.77 -16.27
N GLY A 182 1.69 1.41 -16.62
CA GLY A 182 2.21 1.46 -17.98
C GLY A 182 2.64 0.09 -18.50
N GLN A 183 3.38 -0.65 -17.69
CA GLN A 183 3.81 -2.02 -18.02
C GLN A 183 2.61 -2.99 -18.16
N ILE A 184 1.58 -2.85 -17.32
CA ILE A 184 0.35 -3.65 -17.45
C ILE A 184 -0.36 -3.32 -18.78
N ARG A 185 -0.44 -2.04 -19.17
CA ARG A 185 -1.03 -1.65 -20.46
C ARG A 185 -0.24 -2.17 -21.66
N LEU A 186 1.10 -2.16 -21.59
CA LEU A 186 1.94 -2.76 -22.63
C LEU A 186 1.70 -4.26 -22.72
N LEU A 187 1.67 -4.94 -21.58
CA LEU A 187 1.44 -6.39 -21.48
C LEU A 187 0.12 -6.83 -22.13
N ASN A 188 -0.92 -6.01 -22.06
CA ASN A 188 -2.22 -6.33 -22.66
C ASN A 188 -2.19 -6.43 -24.19
N ASN A 189 -1.20 -5.81 -24.85
CA ASN A 189 -1.06 -5.80 -26.30
C ASN A 189 -0.01 -6.81 -26.81
N MET A 190 0.69 -7.51 -25.94
CA MET A 190 1.72 -8.51 -26.29
C MET A 190 1.08 -9.82 -26.72
N ASP A 191 1.69 -10.56 -27.65
CA ASP A 191 1.36 -11.95 -27.90
C ASP A 191 1.98 -12.88 -26.82
N ASP A 192 1.79 -14.19 -26.92
CA ASP A 192 2.24 -15.13 -25.88
C ASP A 192 3.77 -15.29 -25.86
N ASP A 193 4.45 -15.18 -27.01
CA ASP A 193 5.91 -15.24 -27.08
C ASP A 193 6.53 -13.96 -26.53
N GLU A 194 5.92 -12.80 -26.80
CA GLU A 194 6.31 -11.52 -26.21
C GLU A 194 6.10 -11.51 -24.68
N VAL A 195 4.99 -12.07 -24.18
CA VAL A 195 4.74 -12.22 -22.74
C VAL A 195 5.82 -13.08 -22.08
N PHE A 196 6.23 -14.16 -22.75
CA PHE A 196 7.30 -15.02 -22.26
C PHE A 196 8.65 -14.28 -22.19
N ALA A 197 9.00 -13.53 -23.23
CA ALA A 197 10.21 -12.70 -23.25
C ALA A 197 10.16 -11.60 -22.18
N PHE A 198 9.03 -10.90 -22.07
CA PHE A 198 8.81 -9.85 -21.08
C PHE A 198 8.91 -10.36 -19.65
N SER A 199 8.41 -11.56 -19.36
CA SER A 199 8.52 -12.16 -18.03
C SER A 199 9.97 -12.34 -17.57
N LYS A 200 10.88 -12.67 -18.50
CA LYS A 200 12.32 -12.77 -18.24
C LYS A 200 12.95 -11.39 -18.03
N GLU A 201 12.55 -10.41 -18.86
CA GLU A 201 13.04 -9.03 -18.76
C GLU A 201 12.75 -8.42 -17.38
N ILE A 202 11.49 -8.53 -16.91
CA ILE A 202 11.09 -8.00 -15.61
C ILE A 202 11.40 -8.94 -14.43
N GLN A 203 12.02 -10.10 -14.70
CA GLN A 203 12.37 -11.11 -13.70
C GLN A 203 11.16 -11.54 -12.84
N ALA A 204 10.00 -11.74 -13.47
CA ALA A 204 8.78 -12.14 -12.80
C ALA A 204 8.32 -13.54 -13.24
N PRO A 205 7.57 -14.27 -12.39
CA PRO A 205 7.01 -15.57 -12.73
C PRO A 205 6.07 -15.46 -13.92
N TYR A 206 6.30 -16.27 -14.97
CA TYR A 206 5.54 -16.24 -16.22
C TYR A 206 4.03 -16.39 -16.03
N ASP A 207 3.61 -17.32 -15.17
CA ASP A 207 2.21 -17.56 -14.87
C ASP A 207 1.50 -16.34 -14.27
N LEU A 208 2.18 -15.58 -13.40
CA LEU A 208 1.65 -14.33 -12.85
C LEU A 208 1.63 -13.19 -13.88
N VAL A 209 2.62 -13.16 -14.79
CA VAL A 209 2.63 -12.19 -15.91
C VAL A 209 1.47 -12.48 -16.85
N ALA A 210 1.27 -13.74 -17.25
CA ALA A 210 0.16 -14.16 -18.10
C ALA A 210 -1.21 -13.88 -17.45
N GLN A 211 -1.34 -14.14 -16.15
CA GLN A 211 -2.53 -13.81 -15.38
C GLN A 211 -2.79 -12.30 -15.32
N THR A 212 -1.75 -11.49 -15.12
CA THR A 212 -1.84 -10.03 -15.12
C THR A 212 -2.31 -9.50 -16.48
N LYS A 213 -1.82 -10.07 -17.59
CA LYS A 213 -2.30 -9.79 -18.96
C LYS A 213 -3.79 -10.09 -19.08
N GLN A 214 -4.21 -11.29 -18.68
CA GLN A 214 -5.60 -11.72 -18.78
C GLN A 214 -6.55 -10.84 -17.95
N MET A 215 -6.13 -10.42 -16.76
CA MET A 215 -6.93 -9.58 -15.86
C MET A 215 -6.88 -8.10 -16.21
N GLY A 216 -5.87 -7.64 -16.95
CA GLY A 216 -5.61 -6.21 -17.20
C GLY A 216 -5.19 -5.43 -15.95
N ARG A 217 -4.82 -6.13 -14.88
CA ARG A 217 -4.43 -5.60 -13.56
C ARG A 217 -3.62 -6.61 -12.77
N LEU A 218 -2.99 -6.17 -11.66
CA LEU A 218 -2.39 -7.10 -10.72
C LEU A 218 -3.43 -8.11 -10.17
N PRO A 219 -3.02 -9.35 -9.89
CA PRO A 219 -3.90 -10.39 -9.32
C PRO A 219 -4.30 -10.10 -7.85
N VAL A 220 -3.71 -9.09 -7.24
CA VAL A 220 -3.99 -8.60 -5.88
C VAL A 220 -4.32 -7.11 -5.93
N VAL A 221 -4.81 -6.56 -4.82
CA VAL A 221 -5.06 -5.11 -4.72
C VAL A 221 -3.75 -4.33 -4.67
N GLN A 222 -3.76 -3.17 -5.33
CA GLN A 222 -2.63 -2.26 -5.40
C GLN A 222 -2.96 -0.94 -4.70
N PHE A 223 -2.23 -0.62 -3.66
CA PHE A 223 -2.32 0.65 -2.95
C PHE A 223 -1.11 1.53 -3.27
N ALA A 224 -1.31 2.85 -3.29
CA ALA A 224 -0.21 3.81 -3.38
C ALA A 224 0.22 4.28 -2.00
N SER A 225 1.50 4.59 -1.82
CA SER A 225 2.02 5.23 -0.61
C SER A 225 3.16 6.20 -0.93
N GLY A 226 3.44 7.09 0.01
CA GLY A 226 4.56 8.05 -0.04
C GLY A 226 4.14 9.44 -0.51
N GLY A 227 4.30 10.42 0.37
CA GLY A 227 4.05 11.82 0.10
C GLY A 227 2.58 12.24 -0.03
N ILE A 228 1.62 11.34 0.22
CA ILE A 228 0.19 11.63 0.14
C ILE A 228 -0.23 12.37 1.41
N VAL A 229 -0.52 13.65 1.30
CA VAL A 229 -0.86 14.52 2.45
C VAL A 229 -2.13 15.35 2.23
N THR A 230 -2.67 15.38 1.00
CA THR A 230 -3.87 16.13 0.64
C THR A 230 -4.96 15.25 0.03
N PRO A 231 -6.24 15.67 0.06
CA PRO A 231 -7.31 15.00 -0.67
C PRO A 231 -7.03 14.85 -2.17
N ALA A 232 -6.45 15.89 -2.79
CA ALA A 232 -6.11 15.88 -4.21
C ALA A 232 -5.01 14.86 -4.54
N ASP A 233 -3.99 14.71 -3.67
CA ASP A 233 -2.95 13.68 -3.84
C ASP A 233 -3.55 12.28 -3.82
N ALA A 234 -4.43 12.02 -2.86
CA ALA A 234 -5.10 10.73 -2.74
C ALA A 234 -5.98 10.44 -3.97
N ALA A 235 -6.77 11.41 -4.43
CA ALA A 235 -7.59 11.29 -5.64
C ALA A 235 -6.72 11.04 -6.89
N LEU A 236 -5.55 11.69 -6.99
CA LEU A 236 -4.60 11.46 -8.08
C LEU A 236 -4.17 9.99 -8.15
N MET A 237 -3.80 9.37 -7.02
CA MET A 237 -3.41 7.95 -7.01
C MET A 237 -4.56 7.03 -7.45
N MET A 238 -5.78 7.33 -7.02
CA MET A 238 -6.96 6.58 -7.43
C MET A 238 -7.22 6.71 -8.93
N GLN A 239 -7.12 7.92 -9.50
CA GLN A 239 -7.29 8.16 -10.94
C GLN A 239 -6.16 7.52 -11.77
N LEU A 240 -4.99 7.32 -11.22
CA LEU A 240 -3.90 6.58 -11.85
C LEU A 240 -4.15 5.07 -11.88
N GLY A 241 -5.14 4.56 -11.15
CA GLY A 241 -5.59 3.17 -11.18
C GLY A 241 -5.27 2.36 -9.92
N CYS A 242 -4.87 3.00 -8.83
CA CYS A 242 -4.71 2.33 -7.55
C CYS A 242 -6.07 1.95 -6.94
N ASP A 243 -6.07 0.92 -6.09
CA ASP A 243 -7.26 0.45 -5.36
C ASP A 243 -7.47 1.17 -4.03
N GLY A 244 -6.50 1.95 -3.58
CA GLY A 244 -6.53 2.74 -2.35
C GLY A 244 -5.19 3.39 -2.07
N VAL A 245 -5.09 4.04 -0.91
CA VAL A 245 -3.90 4.78 -0.50
C VAL A 245 -3.49 4.47 0.94
N PHE A 246 -2.17 4.51 1.19
CA PHE A 246 -1.58 4.61 2.52
C PHE A 246 -1.19 6.06 2.77
N VAL A 247 -1.53 6.58 3.93
CA VAL A 247 -1.30 7.96 4.34
C VAL A 247 -0.52 7.98 5.64
N GLY A 248 0.58 8.72 5.67
CA GLY A 248 1.47 8.78 6.83
C GLY A 248 0.85 9.51 8.03
N SER A 249 1.42 9.26 9.22
CA SER A 249 0.95 9.82 10.49
C SER A 249 1.07 11.36 10.59
N ASP A 250 1.83 11.99 9.71
CA ASP A 250 1.96 13.45 9.69
C ASP A 250 0.65 14.19 9.41
N VAL A 251 -0.35 13.51 8.85
CA VAL A 251 -1.69 14.09 8.66
C VAL A 251 -2.36 14.48 9.97
N PHE A 252 -1.94 13.87 11.09
CA PHE A 252 -2.44 14.22 12.42
C PHE A 252 -1.75 15.44 13.04
N ASN A 253 -0.60 15.89 12.48
CA ASN A 253 0.19 17.02 12.97
C ASN A 253 -0.32 18.34 12.38
N CYS A 254 -1.59 18.66 12.65
CA CYS A 254 -2.21 19.92 12.19
C CYS A 254 -3.28 20.38 13.17
N SER A 255 -3.83 21.59 12.97
CA SER A 255 -4.83 22.19 13.85
C SER A 255 -6.19 21.47 13.83
N ASP A 256 -6.53 20.78 12.73
CA ASP A 256 -7.78 20.03 12.58
C ASP A 256 -7.50 18.69 11.84
N PRO A 257 -6.95 17.69 12.54
CA PRO A 257 -6.62 16.41 11.95
C PRO A 257 -7.86 15.65 11.49
N TYR A 258 -9.00 15.78 12.18
CA TYR A 258 -10.24 15.12 11.78
C TYR A 258 -10.69 15.57 10.37
N LYS A 259 -10.72 16.88 10.14
CA LYS A 259 -11.11 17.44 8.85
C LYS A 259 -10.17 16.97 7.71
N ARG A 260 -8.87 16.92 7.98
CA ARG A 260 -7.86 16.49 7.00
C ARG A 260 -8.00 15.01 6.66
N VAL A 261 -8.07 14.15 7.67
CA VAL A 261 -8.23 12.69 7.51
C VAL A 261 -9.54 12.37 6.78
N ARG A 262 -10.64 13.00 7.18
CA ARG A 262 -11.96 12.85 6.54
C ARG A 262 -11.92 13.31 5.08
N GLY A 263 -11.32 14.48 4.81
CA GLY A 263 -11.19 14.98 3.44
C GLY A 263 -10.44 14.01 2.52
N ILE A 264 -9.35 13.38 3.01
CA ILE A 264 -8.61 12.37 2.28
C ILE A 264 -9.45 11.11 2.06
N ALA A 265 -10.13 10.60 3.10
CA ALA A 265 -10.97 9.41 3.00
C ALA A 265 -12.14 9.59 2.01
N GLU A 266 -12.79 10.75 2.03
CA GLU A 266 -13.86 11.10 1.11
C GLU A 266 -13.36 11.29 -0.34
N ALA A 267 -12.19 11.92 -0.52
CA ALA A 267 -11.56 12.07 -1.83
C ALA A 267 -11.19 10.72 -2.48
N VAL A 268 -10.76 9.74 -1.68
CA VAL A 268 -10.50 8.38 -2.17
C VAL A 268 -11.79 7.71 -2.67
N ARG A 269 -12.90 7.88 -1.97
CA ARG A 269 -14.20 7.28 -2.36
C ARG A 269 -14.82 7.96 -3.58
N ASN A 270 -14.61 9.26 -3.72
CA ASN A 270 -15.21 10.10 -4.75
C ASN A 270 -14.19 10.72 -5.71
N TYR A 271 -13.09 9.99 -5.97
CA TYR A 271 -11.93 10.50 -6.70
C TYR A 271 -12.20 11.01 -8.13
N ASN A 272 -13.33 10.62 -8.73
CA ASN A 272 -13.74 11.06 -10.06
C ASN A 272 -14.75 12.23 -10.05
N ASP A 273 -15.17 12.70 -8.87
CA ASP A 273 -16.12 13.81 -8.77
C ASP A 273 -15.39 15.12 -8.40
N PRO A 274 -15.16 16.04 -9.38
CA PRO A 274 -14.46 17.29 -9.11
C PRO A 274 -15.15 18.19 -8.07
N HIS A 275 -16.49 18.12 -7.95
CA HIS A 275 -17.24 18.93 -6.99
C HIS A 275 -16.95 18.45 -5.56
N VAL A 276 -16.98 17.15 -5.32
CA VAL A 276 -16.60 16.57 -4.02
C VAL A 276 -15.14 16.88 -3.72
N LEU A 277 -14.23 16.81 -4.71
CA LEU A 277 -12.82 17.15 -4.51
C LEU A 277 -12.60 18.62 -4.13
N VAL A 278 -13.40 19.54 -4.66
CA VAL A 278 -13.38 20.96 -4.24
C VAL A 278 -13.81 21.08 -2.78
N GLU A 279 -14.92 20.43 -2.39
CA GLU A 279 -15.41 20.49 -1.01
C GLU A 279 -14.42 19.91 -0.02
N THR A 280 -13.88 18.72 -0.31
CA THR A 280 -12.92 18.02 0.57
C THR A 280 -11.57 18.72 0.68
N SER A 281 -11.18 19.50 -0.33
CA SER A 281 -9.94 20.28 -0.34
C SER A 281 -10.09 21.69 0.24
N SER A 282 -11.35 22.15 0.46
CA SER A 282 -11.61 23.52 0.90
C SER A 282 -11.29 23.74 2.38
N GLY A 283 -10.66 24.87 2.68
CA GLY A 283 -10.33 25.27 4.05
C GLY A 283 -9.26 24.40 4.72
N LEU A 284 -8.38 23.80 3.91
CA LEU A 284 -7.23 23.04 4.38
C LEU A 284 -5.89 23.80 4.21
N SER A 285 -5.90 25.05 3.75
CA SER A 285 -4.69 25.79 3.41
C SER A 285 -3.67 25.91 4.56
N GLY A 286 -4.15 26.06 5.79
CA GLY A 286 -3.30 26.04 6.98
C GLY A 286 -2.90 24.66 7.48
N LEU A 287 -3.56 23.60 6.97
CA LEU A 287 -3.34 22.22 7.37
C LEU A 287 -2.40 21.48 6.41
N MET A 288 -2.22 22.03 5.20
CA MET A 288 -1.44 21.43 4.10
C MET A 288 -0.07 22.13 3.94
N ALA A 289 0.34 22.99 4.88
CA ALA A 289 1.71 23.49 4.92
C ALA A 289 2.63 22.27 5.01
N GLY A 290 3.31 21.97 3.90
CA GLY A 290 4.25 20.86 3.82
C GLY A 290 5.33 20.98 4.89
N LEU A 291 6.07 19.89 5.12
CA LEU A 291 7.27 19.92 5.93
C LEU A 291 8.15 21.08 5.45
N ASP A 292 8.63 21.88 6.38
CA ASP A 292 9.71 22.83 6.13
C ASP A 292 10.94 22.04 5.67
N LEU A 293 11.05 21.89 4.37
CA LEU A 293 12.23 21.31 3.74
C LEU A 293 13.28 22.40 3.85
N GLY A 294 14.16 22.32 4.86
CA GLY A 294 15.26 23.24 5.03
C GLY A 294 15.96 23.54 3.70
N GLU A 295 16.48 24.75 3.55
CA GLU A 295 17.00 25.35 2.31
C GLU A 295 17.86 24.40 1.45
N ASP A 296 18.57 23.45 2.05
CA ASP A 296 19.42 22.46 1.37
C ASP A 296 18.67 21.44 0.49
N ARG A 297 17.36 21.23 0.69
CA ARG A 297 16.54 20.33 -0.14
C ARG A 297 15.82 21.02 -1.29
N ILE A 298 15.65 22.33 -1.23
CA ILE A 298 14.99 23.13 -2.28
C ILE A 298 15.84 23.16 -3.56
N GLU A 299 17.18 23.11 -3.45
CA GLU A 299 18.07 23.12 -4.62
C GLU A 299 17.96 21.86 -5.50
N HIS A 300 17.53 20.71 -4.95
CA HIS A 300 17.37 19.49 -5.72
C HIS A 300 16.09 19.45 -6.56
N PHE A 301 15.06 20.23 -6.22
CA PHE A 301 13.81 20.27 -6.97
C PHE A 301 13.80 21.26 -8.14
N GLY A 302 14.70 22.23 -8.15
CA GLY A 302 14.77 23.29 -9.17
C GLY A 302 15.64 23.00 -10.40
N ARG A 303 16.40 21.91 -10.43
CA ARG A 303 17.39 21.62 -11.50
C ARG A 303 17.03 20.44 -12.41
N GLY A 304 15.80 20.23 -12.71
CA GLY A 304 15.40 19.23 -13.67
C GLY A 304 14.65 19.79 -14.84
N HIS A 305 15.23 20.71 -15.63
CA HIS A 305 14.95 20.91 -17.07
C HIS A 305 15.60 22.22 -17.55
N GLY A 306 16.82 22.08 -17.96
CA GLY A 306 17.51 23.12 -18.70
C GLY A 306 18.82 22.58 -19.28
N GLY A 307 18.75 22.13 -20.53
CA GLY A 307 19.97 21.77 -21.25
C GLY A 307 19.72 20.87 -22.46
N VAL A 308 19.38 21.51 -23.59
CA VAL A 308 19.71 21.21 -25.01
C VAL A 308 19.56 19.77 -25.48
#